data_ce04b790c6cc49097a5a89f443ec2ca6
#
_entry.id   ce04b790c6cc49097a5a89f443ec2ca6
#
_cell.length_a   1.000
_cell.length_b   1.000
_cell.length_c   1.000
_cell.angle_alpha   90.00
_cell.angle_beta   90.00
_cell.angle_gamma   90.00
#
_symmetry.space_group_name_H-M   'P 1'
#
loop_
_entity.id
_entity.type
_entity.pdbx_description
1 polymer ?
#
loop_
_entity_poly.entity_id
_entity_poly.type
_entity_poly.pdbx_seq_one_letter_code
_entity_poly.pdbx_strand_id
1 'polypeptide(L)'
;PTEALRRPLAGRTLIHTTHAGTQGLVAASRSASRVFTGAFVNAAATVAAVRALQPAEVTIVAMGHEARERCLEDDLCRDLLHARLLGGPFDTDGLVPRLRGAPAAAKFFDPAADWAPEGDFAHCAALDVVPFAVVLGRSPEGWPELRPWPIDGAPEAA
;
A
#
# COMPACT_ATOMS: atom_id res chain seq x y z
N PRO A 1 -2.85 3.64 12.17
CA PRO A 1 -4.14 3.97 11.53
C PRO A 1 -5.22 4.31 12.55
N THR A 2 -5.34 3.58 13.66
CA THR A 2 -6.40 3.75 14.68
C THR A 2 -6.49 5.18 15.19
N GLU A 3 -5.38 5.84 15.48
CA GLU A 3 -5.38 7.23 15.94
C GLU A 3 -5.80 8.20 14.82
N ALA A 4 -5.31 8.00 13.60
CA ALA A 4 -5.65 8.86 12.46
C ALA A 4 -7.14 8.82 12.15
N LEU A 5 -7.79 7.65 12.25
CA LEU A 5 -9.23 7.49 12.05
C LEU A 5 -10.10 8.24 13.08
N ARG A 6 -9.56 8.59 14.24
CA ARG A 6 -10.26 9.35 15.28
C ARG A 6 -10.14 10.88 15.10
N ARG A 7 -9.35 11.36 14.14
CA ARG A 7 -9.09 12.78 13.93
C ARG A 7 -9.89 13.33 12.76
N PRO A 8 -10.36 14.57 12.81
CA PRO A 8 -11.01 15.25 11.68
C PRO A 8 -9.93 15.66 10.67
N LEU A 9 -9.64 14.78 9.70
CA LEU A 9 -8.61 15.00 8.69
C LEU A 9 -9.15 15.56 7.36
N ALA A 10 -10.47 15.70 7.22
CA ALA A 10 -11.07 16.22 6.00
C ALA A 10 -10.55 17.64 5.69
N GLY A 11 -10.11 17.85 4.44
CA GLY A 11 -9.53 19.11 3.99
C GLY A 11 -8.13 19.42 4.54
N ARG A 12 -7.46 18.43 5.17
CA ARG A 12 -6.11 18.60 5.69
C ARG A 12 -5.08 17.90 4.80
N THR A 13 -3.91 18.52 4.69
CA THR A 13 -2.74 17.90 4.07
C THR A 13 -1.99 17.09 5.13
N LEU A 14 -1.72 15.81 4.84
CA LEU A 14 -0.88 14.95 5.68
C LEU A 14 0.52 14.85 5.07
N ILE A 15 1.53 15.12 5.89
CA ILE A 15 2.92 14.86 5.51
C ILE A 15 3.29 13.49 6.09
N HIS A 16 3.60 12.56 5.20
CA HIS A 16 3.92 11.18 5.56
C HIS A 16 5.35 10.83 5.17
N THR A 17 6.08 10.21 6.08
CA THR A 17 7.42 9.69 5.83
C THR A 17 7.58 8.30 6.44
N THR A 18 8.32 7.44 5.76
CA THR A 18 8.69 6.10 6.23
C THR A 18 10.15 5.82 5.89
N HIS A 19 10.76 4.84 6.57
CA HIS A 19 12.15 4.47 6.33
C HIS A 19 12.40 3.88 4.93
N ALA A 20 11.43 3.18 4.35
CA ALA A 20 11.59 2.49 3.08
C ALA A 20 10.62 2.98 2.01
N GLY A 21 9.31 2.95 2.29
CA GLY A 21 8.26 3.15 1.28
C GLY A 21 8.35 4.49 0.54
N THR A 22 8.52 5.60 1.26
CA THR A 22 8.61 6.92 0.62
C THR A 22 9.87 7.08 -0.24
N GLN A 23 10.98 6.47 0.15
CA GLN A 23 12.21 6.45 -0.67
C GLN A 23 12.01 5.64 -1.94
N GLY A 24 11.34 4.48 -1.84
CA GLY A 24 11.00 3.64 -2.98
C GLY A 24 10.10 4.34 -3.98
N LEU A 25 9.08 5.05 -3.51
CA LEU A 25 8.19 5.84 -4.37
C LEU A 25 8.96 6.91 -5.16
N VAL A 26 9.84 7.67 -4.49
CA VAL A 26 10.67 8.69 -5.14
C VAL A 26 11.65 8.06 -6.12
N ALA A 27 12.26 6.93 -5.78
CA ALA A 27 13.17 6.23 -6.68
C ALA A 27 12.43 5.72 -7.94
N ALA A 28 11.28 5.05 -7.78
CA ALA A 28 10.48 4.53 -8.87
C ALA A 28 9.98 5.64 -9.82
N SER A 29 9.65 6.81 -9.29
CA SER A 29 9.16 7.95 -10.09
C SER A 29 10.17 8.53 -11.10
N ARG A 30 11.43 8.11 -11.02
CA ARG A 30 12.48 8.57 -11.95
C ARG A 30 12.45 7.82 -13.29
N SER A 31 11.88 6.62 -13.32
CA SER A 31 11.90 5.74 -14.50
C SER A 31 10.54 5.18 -14.88
N ALA A 32 9.60 5.07 -13.96
CA ALA A 32 8.27 4.57 -14.24
C ALA A 32 7.33 5.70 -14.70
N SER A 33 6.51 5.42 -15.71
CA SER A 33 5.49 6.37 -16.19
C SER A 33 4.36 6.59 -15.18
N ARG A 34 4.09 5.57 -14.34
CA ARG A 34 3.11 5.61 -13.23
C ARG A 34 3.65 4.83 -12.05
N VAL A 35 3.38 5.33 -10.85
CA VAL A 35 3.73 4.65 -9.61
C VAL A 35 2.51 4.60 -8.71
N PHE A 36 2.10 3.40 -8.32
CA PHE A 36 1.03 3.16 -7.35
C PHE A 36 1.60 2.65 -6.05
N THR A 37 0.93 2.95 -4.94
CA THR A 37 1.18 2.25 -3.67
C THR A 37 0.26 1.04 -3.60
N GLY A 38 0.83 -0.13 -3.28
CA GLY A 38 0.06 -1.35 -3.04
C GLY A 38 -0.04 -1.66 -1.55
N ALA A 39 -1.24 -2.05 -1.11
CA ALA A 39 -1.50 -2.54 0.23
C ALA A 39 -2.63 -3.58 0.20
N PHE A 40 -2.77 -4.40 1.23
CA PHE A 40 -3.88 -5.35 1.33
C PHE A 40 -5.24 -4.64 1.27
N VAL A 41 -5.35 -3.50 1.94
CA VAL A 41 -6.60 -2.74 2.07
C VAL A 41 -7.17 -2.26 0.74
N ASN A 42 -6.34 -2.07 -0.29
CA ASN A 42 -6.74 -1.58 -1.61
C ASN A 42 -6.24 -2.44 -2.77
N ALA A 43 -5.90 -3.70 -2.51
CA ALA A 43 -5.28 -4.57 -3.52
C ALA A 43 -6.15 -4.75 -4.77
N ALA A 44 -7.46 -4.97 -4.62
CA ALA A 44 -8.38 -5.08 -5.75
C ALA A 44 -8.44 -3.80 -6.58
N ALA A 45 -8.56 -2.65 -5.93
CA ALA A 45 -8.61 -1.35 -6.60
C ALA A 45 -7.28 -1.04 -7.33
N THR A 46 -6.15 -1.35 -6.70
CA THR A 46 -4.83 -1.18 -7.31
C THR A 46 -4.67 -2.05 -8.56
N VAL A 47 -5.07 -3.32 -8.50
CA VAL A 47 -5.03 -4.23 -9.65
C VAL A 47 -5.96 -3.74 -10.77
N ALA A 48 -7.18 -3.28 -10.44
CA ALA A 48 -8.12 -2.74 -11.41
C ALA A 48 -7.55 -1.50 -12.12
N ALA A 49 -6.96 -0.57 -11.37
CA ALA A 49 -6.33 0.63 -11.90
C ALA A 49 -5.15 0.29 -12.86
N VAL A 50 -4.29 -0.63 -12.45
CA VAL A 50 -3.15 -1.07 -13.29
C VAL A 50 -3.64 -1.74 -14.57
N ARG A 51 -4.64 -2.64 -14.50
CA ARG A 51 -5.20 -3.31 -15.67
C ARG A 51 -5.88 -2.34 -16.64
N ALA A 52 -6.58 -1.32 -16.14
CA ALA A 52 -7.23 -0.31 -16.98
C ALA A 52 -6.23 0.49 -17.83
N LEU A 53 -5.01 0.67 -17.34
CA LEU A 53 -3.93 1.34 -18.05
C LEU A 53 -3.27 0.48 -19.14
N GLN A 54 -3.50 -0.83 -19.14
CA GLN A 54 -2.91 -1.79 -20.10
C GLN A 54 -1.38 -1.60 -20.30
N PRO A 55 -0.58 -1.51 -19.23
CA PRO A 55 0.85 -1.28 -19.36
C PRO A 55 1.55 -2.46 -20.02
N ALA A 56 2.61 -2.19 -20.79
CA ALA A 56 3.45 -3.24 -21.38
C ALA A 56 4.25 -4.01 -20.31
N GLU A 57 4.56 -3.34 -19.19
CA GLU A 57 5.33 -3.93 -18.12
C GLU A 57 4.83 -3.39 -16.76
N VAL A 58 4.80 -4.28 -15.77
CA VAL A 58 4.49 -3.94 -14.36
C VAL A 58 5.58 -4.50 -13.47
N THR A 59 6.25 -3.63 -12.73
CA THR A 59 7.21 -4.02 -11.70
C THR A 59 6.59 -3.83 -10.32
N ILE A 60 6.56 -4.88 -9.50
CA ILE A 60 6.09 -4.81 -8.11
C ILE A 60 7.31 -4.87 -7.20
N VAL A 61 7.49 -3.85 -6.36
CA VAL A 61 8.62 -3.74 -5.44
C VAL A 61 8.15 -3.94 -4.01
N ALA A 62 8.55 -5.04 -3.38
CA ALA A 62 8.42 -5.26 -1.94
C ALA A 62 9.58 -4.52 -1.25
N MET A 63 9.28 -3.45 -0.53
CA MET A 63 10.32 -2.55 0.03
C MET A 63 11.09 -3.16 1.21
N GLY A 64 10.43 -4.00 2.01
CA GLY A 64 11.02 -4.63 3.17
C GLY A 64 11.38 -3.66 4.30
N HIS A 65 12.09 -4.19 5.28
CA HIS A 65 12.57 -3.39 6.41
C HIS A 65 13.76 -2.52 5.99
N GLU A 66 13.64 -1.21 6.17
CA GLU A 66 14.66 -0.21 5.80
C GLU A 66 15.16 -0.28 4.35
N ALA A 67 14.39 -0.86 3.44
CA ALA A 67 14.80 -1.15 2.06
C ALA A 67 16.07 -2.04 1.94
N ARG A 68 16.33 -2.87 2.96
CA ARG A 68 17.52 -3.74 3.05
C ARG A 68 17.17 -5.20 3.28
N GLU A 69 16.18 -5.46 4.12
CA GLU A 69 15.80 -6.82 4.52
C GLU A 69 14.37 -7.11 4.06
N ARG A 70 14.16 -8.33 3.60
CA ARG A 70 12.80 -8.77 3.23
C ARG A 70 11.95 -8.89 4.48
N CYS A 71 10.68 -8.52 4.36
CA CYS A 71 9.69 -8.78 5.40
C CYS A 71 8.45 -9.47 4.83
N LEU A 72 7.83 -10.30 5.67
CA LEU A 72 6.76 -11.19 5.24
C LEU A 72 5.55 -10.43 4.72
N GLU A 73 5.17 -9.34 5.35
CA GLU A 73 4.01 -8.53 4.99
C GLU A 73 4.15 -7.94 3.57
N ASP A 74 5.32 -7.43 3.22
CA ASP A 74 5.57 -6.88 1.89
C ASP A 74 5.64 -7.98 0.83
N ASP A 75 6.27 -9.11 1.15
CA ASP A 75 6.32 -10.27 0.26
C ASP A 75 4.92 -10.83 -0.02
N LEU A 76 4.08 -10.98 1.01
CA LEU A 76 2.70 -11.44 0.85
C LEU A 76 1.85 -10.44 0.05
N CYS A 77 2.02 -9.14 0.27
CA CYS A 77 1.32 -8.12 -0.50
C CYS A 77 1.75 -8.15 -1.98
N ARG A 78 3.06 -8.25 -2.25
CA ARG A 78 3.59 -8.44 -3.60
C ARG A 78 2.98 -9.68 -4.26
N ASP A 79 2.97 -10.82 -3.58
CA ASP A 79 2.49 -12.10 -4.13
C ASP A 79 0.98 -12.06 -4.41
N LEU A 80 0.19 -11.40 -3.55
CA LEU A 80 -1.23 -11.16 -3.77
C LEU A 80 -1.46 -10.30 -5.03
N LEU A 81 -0.77 -9.17 -5.13
CA LEU A 81 -0.91 -8.27 -6.28
C LEU A 81 -0.48 -8.96 -7.58
N HIS A 82 0.63 -9.69 -7.55
CA HIS A 82 1.13 -10.45 -8.69
C HIS A 82 0.13 -11.53 -9.13
N ALA A 83 -0.35 -12.36 -8.19
CA ALA A 83 -1.34 -13.39 -8.49
C ALA A 83 -2.61 -12.78 -9.10
N ARG A 84 -3.13 -11.70 -8.52
CA ARG A 84 -4.32 -11.02 -9.04
C ARG A 84 -4.08 -10.41 -10.42
N LEU A 85 -2.94 -9.80 -10.70
CA LEU A 85 -2.62 -9.23 -12.02
C LEU A 85 -2.61 -10.32 -13.09
N LEU A 86 -2.09 -11.50 -12.80
CA LEU A 86 -2.02 -12.63 -13.72
C LEU A 86 -3.28 -13.52 -13.74
N GLY A 87 -4.23 -13.30 -12.84
CA GLY A 87 -5.40 -14.18 -12.66
C GLY A 87 -5.07 -15.52 -12.02
N GLY A 88 -3.96 -15.60 -11.28
CA GLY A 88 -3.51 -16.79 -10.56
C GLY A 88 -4.14 -16.93 -9.17
N PRO A 89 -3.99 -18.08 -8.52
CA PRO A 89 -4.48 -18.33 -7.17
C PRO A 89 -3.63 -17.62 -6.11
N PHE A 90 -4.28 -17.22 -5.01
CA PHE A 90 -3.65 -16.76 -3.79
C PHE A 90 -4.49 -17.19 -2.59
N ASP A 91 -3.86 -17.71 -1.54
CA ASP A 91 -4.53 -18.11 -0.30
C ASP A 91 -4.86 -16.87 0.55
N THR A 92 -6.07 -16.35 0.38
CA THR A 92 -6.57 -15.21 1.15
C THR A 92 -6.98 -15.59 2.56
N ASP A 93 -7.44 -16.83 2.79
CA ASP A 93 -7.91 -17.29 4.11
C ASP A 93 -6.72 -17.46 5.07
N GLY A 94 -5.57 -17.91 4.56
CA GLY A 94 -4.33 -18.02 5.30
C GLY A 94 -3.58 -16.70 5.52
N LEU A 95 -3.99 -15.59 4.89
CA LEU A 95 -3.26 -14.32 4.93
C LEU A 95 -3.13 -13.76 6.34
N VAL A 96 -4.26 -13.53 7.02
CA VAL A 96 -4.27 -12.92 8.37
C VAL A 96 -3.53 -13.77 9.40
N PRO A 97 -3.75 -15.11 9.48
CA PRO A 97 -2.95 -16.00 10.33
C PRO A 97 -1.44 -15.90 10.10
N ARG A 98 -1.02 -15.86 8.83
CA ARG A 98 0.41 -15.74 8.47
C ARG A 98 0.99 -14.39 8.91
N LEU A 99 0.27 -13.29 8.66
CA LEU A 99 0.68 -11.94 9.10
C LEU A 99 0.77 -11.87 10.62
N ARG A 100 -0.20 -12.43 11.34
CA ARG A 100 -0.22 -12.43 12.80
C ARG A 100 0.96 -13.21 13.40
N GLY A 101 1.40 -14.29 12.75
CA GLY A 101 2.57 -15.08 13.14
C GLY A 101 3.91 -14.46 12.78
N ALA A 102 3.95 -13.36 12.02
CA ALA A 102 5.20 -12.72 11.62
C ALA A 102 5.86 -11.99 12.80
N PRO A 103 7.20 -12.01 12.94
CA PRO A 103 7.91 -11.28 13.99
C PRO A 103 7.57 -9.78 14.03
N ALA A 104 7.38 -9.14 12.88
CA ALA A 104 7.02 -7.73 12.76
C ALA A 104 5.63 -7.41 13.34
N ALA A 105 4.74 -8.41 13.45
CA ALA A 105 3.41 -8.24 14.01
C ALA A 105 3.39 -8.32 15.54
N ALA A 106 4.40 -8.89 16.18
CA ALA A 106 4.42 -9.12 17.63
C ALA A 106 4.13 -7.85 18.45
N LYS A 107 4.62 -6.70 18.00
CA LYS A 107 4.41 -5.39 18.64
C LYS A 107 2.94 -5.02 18.81
N PHE A 108 2.06 -5.45 17.91
CA PHE A 108 0.64 -5.11 17.95
C PHE A 108 -0.13 -5.91 19.03
N PHE A 109 0.48 -6.96 19.54
CA PHE A 109 -0.08 -7.87 20.55
C PHE A 109 0.69 -7.83 21.87
N ASP A 110 1.68 -6.95 21.99
CA ASP A 110 2.44 -6.68 23.20
C ASP A 110 1.76 -5.58 24.02
N PRO A 111 1.25 -5.88 25.23
CA PRO A 111 0.63 -4.86 26.09
C PRO A 111 1.57 -3.71 26.47
N ALA A 112 2.89 -3.91 26.40
CA ALA A 112 3.88 -2.88 26.68
C ALA A 112 4.13 -1.93 25.48
N ALA A 113 3.67 -2.27 24.27
CA ALA A 113 3.80 -1.47 23.08
C ALA A 113 2.57 -0.59 22.83
N ASP A 114 2.31 0.37 23.69
CA ASP A 114 1.16 1.29 23.64
C ASP A 114 1.11 2.12 22.33
N TRP A 115 2.24 2.31 21.69
CA TRP A 115 2.39 2.98 20.39
C TRP A 115 1.95 2.13 19.18
N ALA A 116 1.70 0.82 19.36
CA ALA A 116 1.32 -0.13 18.31
C ALA A 116 0.03 -0.89 18.69
N PRO A 117 -1.13 -0.23 18.78
CA PRO A 117 -2.37 -0.87 19.21
C PRO A 117 -2.81 -1.99 18.24
N GLU A 118 -3.43 -3.05 18.77
CA GLU A 118 -3.92 -4.20 17.97
C GLU A 118 -4.87 -3.75 16.83
N GLY A 119 -5.62 -2.68 17.03
CA GLY A 119 -6.44 -2.09 15.97
C GLY A 119 -5.66 -1.68 14.72
N ASP A 120 -4.41 -1.28 14.86
CA ASP A 120 -3.56 -0.94 13.71
C ASP A 120 -3.26 -2.18 12.86
N PHE A 121 -3.01 -3.34 13.49
CA PHE A 121 -2.87 -4.60 12.79
C PHE A 121 -4.14 -4.96 12.01
N ALA A 122 -5.30 -4.89 12.66
CA ALA A 122 -6.58 -5.20 12.04
C ALA A 122 -6.86 -4.30 10.82
N HIS A 123 -6.60 -3.00 10.92
CA HIS A 123 -6.76 -2.07 9.82
C HIS A 123 -5.79 -2.35 8.65
N CYS A 124 -4.53 -2.67 8.94
CA CYS A 124 -3.54 -2.92 7.90
C CYS A 124 -3.69 -4.29 7.23
N ALA A 125 -4.18 -5.30 7.96
CA ALA A 125 -4.39 -6.65 7.45
C ALA A 125 -5.75 -6.86 6.77
N ALA A 126 -6.66 -5.89 6.85
CA ALA A 126 -7.95 -5.95 6.17
C ALA A 126 -7.75 -6.01 4.65
N LEU A 127 -8.54 -6.86 3.96
CA LEU A 127 -8.41 -7.06 2.53
C LEU A 127 -9.52 -6.29 1.79
N ASP A 128 -9.11 -5.48 0.79
CA ASP A 128 -10.02 -4.83 -0.17
C ASP A 128 -11.12 -3.94 0.44
N VAL A 129 -10.82 -3.30 1.57
CA VAL A 129 -11.78 -2.41 2.26
C VAL A 129 -11.72 -0.95 1.78
N VAL A 130 -10.71 -0.60 0.99
CA VAL A 130 -10.54 0.73 0.39
C VAL A 130 -10.82 0.65 -1.12
N PRO A 131 -11.85 1.36 -1.63
CA PRO A 131 -12.33 1.17 -3.00
C PRO A 131 -11.57 1.99 -4.06
N PHE A 132 -10.38 2.48 -3.76
CA PHE A 132 -9.56 3.25 -4.71
C PHE A 132 -8.08 2.85 -4.62
N ALA A 133 -7.38 2.95 -5.75
CA ALA A 133 -5.93 2.87 -5.76
C ALA A 133 -5.34 4.21 -5.32
N VAL A 134 -4.06 4.20 -4.93
CA VAL A 134 -3.32 5.42 -4.57
C VAL A 134 -2.15 5.58 -5.52
N VAL A 135 -2.11 6.70 -6.24
CA VAL A 135 -1.11 7.01 -7.24
C VAL A 135 -0.19 8.13 -6.76
N LEU A 136 1.07 8.04 -7.12
CA LEU A 136 2.03 9.12 -6.93
C LEU A 136 1.88 10.14 -8.07
N GLY A 137 1.59 11.37 -7.69
CA GLY A 137 1.57 12.56 -8.55
C GLY A 137 2.52 13.63 -8.04
N ARG A 138 2.27 14.87 -8.48
CA ARG A 138 2.97 16.06 -7.99
C ARG A 138 1.96 17.14 -7.62
N SER A 139 2.24 17.86 -6.55
CA SER A 139 1.49 19.07 -6.20
C SER A 139 1.78 20.20 -7.21
N PRO A 140 1.00 21.29 -7.22
CA PRO A 140 1.29 22.47 -8.03
C PRO A 140 2.69 23.06 -7.80
N GLU A 141 3.22 22.89 -6.60
CA GLU A 141 4.58 23.34 -6.21
C GLU A 141 5.67 22.31 -6.58
N GLY A 142 5.30 21.17 -7.16
CA GLY A 142 6.20 20.12 -7.62
C GLY A 142 6.57 19.06 -6.58
N TRP A 143 5.97 19.08 -5.39
CA TRP A 143 6.23 18.07 -4.36
C TRP A 143 5.60 16.72 -4.72
N PRO A 144 6.22 15.59 -4.37
CA PRO A 144 5.58 14.29 -4.48
C PRO A 144 4.29 14.25 -3.65
N GLU A 145 3.20 13.86 -4.28
CA GLU A 145 1.88 13.80 -3.64
C GLU A 145 1.19 12.48 -3.95
N LEU A 146 0.61 11.86 -2.93
CA LEU A 146 -0.21 10.67 -3.09
C LEU A 146 -1.68 11.08 -3.20
N ARG A 147 -2.34 10.63 -4.26
CA ARG A 147 -3.75 10.92 -4.54
C ARG A 147 -4.56 9.64 -4.76
N PRO A 148 -5.85 9.63 -4.42
CA PRO A 148 -6.74 8.57 -4.85
C PRO A 148 -6.79 8.51 -6.38
N TRP A 149 -6.72 7.30 -6.93
CA TRP A 149 -6.97 7.03 -8.34
C TRP A 149 -8.39 6.48 -8.47
N PRO A 150 -9.29 7.14 -9.19
CA PRO A 150 -10.67 6.66 -9.36
C PRO A 150 -10.69 5.34 -10.14
N ILE A 151 -11.59 4.45 -9.76
CA ILE A 151 -11.78 3.14 -10.43
C ILE A 151 -12.40 3.34 -11.83
N ASP A 152 -13.10 4.43 -12.05
CA ASP A 152 -13.82 4.73 -13.30
C ASP A 152 -12.93 5.14 -14.48
N GLY A 153 -11.59 5.04 -14.30
CA GLY A 153 -10.65 5.02 -15.43
C GLY A 153 -10.52 6.31 -16.25
N ALA A 154 -11.04 7.45 -15.79
CA ALA A 154 -10.72 8.72 -16.43
C ALA A 154 -9.26 9.10 -16.11
N PRO A 155 -8.36 9.21 -17.09
CA PRO A 155 -7.06 9.78 -16.84
C PRO A 155 -7.27 11.21 -16.35
N GLU A 156 -6.79 11.52 -15.16
CA GLU A 156 -6.66 12.90 -14.72
C GLU A 156 -5.80 13.62 -15.79
N ALA A 157 -6.33 14.69 -16.36
CA ALA A 157 -5.63 15.50 -17.36
C ALA A 157 -4.26 15.92 -16.81
N ALA A 158 -3.23 15.75 -17.62
CA ALA A 158 -1.85 16.12 -17.35
C ALA A 158 -1.71 17.63 -17.11
#